data_59c65d070d18e44ab6687c4fcd17d417
#
_entry.id   59c65d070d18e44ab6687c4fcd17d417
#
_cell.length_a   1.000
_cell.length_b   1.000
_cell.length_c   1.000
_cell.angle_alpha   90.00
_cell.angle_beta   90.00
_cell.angle_gamma   90.00
#
_symmetry.space_group_name_H-M   'P 1'
#
loop_
_entity.id
_entity.type
_entity.pdbx_description
1 polymer ?
#
loop_
_entity_poly.entity_id
_entity_poly.type
_entity_poly.pdbx_seq_one_letter_code
_entity_poly.pdbx_strand_id
1 'polypeptide(L)'
;MPELQRLRADHAPAVLAFELANRAYFATFVSDRGDAFFDHFTEQYSALLAEQEAGTCVFSVLVGEDGTVLGRFNLYDLKDGTAELGYRVAQRAWSRGLPWRPA
;
A
#
# COMPACT_ATOMS: atom_id res chain seq x y z
N MET A 1 -11.41 -9.64 -11.64
CA MET A 1 -10.81 -10.00 -10.32
C MET A 1 -9.69 -9.04 -9.99
N PRO A 2 -9.61 -8.55 -8.75
CA PRO A 2 -8.43 -7.77 -8.34
C PRO A 2 -7.14 -8.57 -8.49
N GLU A 3 -6.08 -7.89 -8.82
CA GLU A 3 -4.78 -8.52 -9.06
C GLU A 3 -3.70 -7.91 -8.16
N LEU A 4 -2.91 -8.76 -7.54
CA LEU A 4 -1.76 -8.32 -6.74
C LEU A 4 -0.59 -8.05 -7.67
N GLN A 5 -0.06 -6.82 -7.64
CA GLN A 5 1.04 -6.38 -8.50
C GLN A 5 2.18 -5.83 -7.66
N ARG A 6 3.41 -6.08 -8.09
CA ARG A 6 4.58 -5.45 -7.47
C ARG A 6 4.52 -3.93 -7.69
N LEU A 7 4.87 -3.16 -6.67
CA LEU A 7 4.82 -1.70 -6.73
C LEU A 7 5.75 -1.18 -7.82
N ARG A 8 5.22 -0.28 -8.66
CA ARG A 8 5.94 0.38 -9.75
C ARG A 8 5.71 1.88 -9.71
N ALA A 9 6.53 2.62 -10.46
CA ALA A 9 6.39 4.08 -10.53
C ALA A 9 5.02 4.52 -11.06
N ASP A 10 4.45 3.80 -12.01
CA ASP A 10 3.16 4.13 -12.62
C ASP A 10 1.96 3.88 -11.72
N HIS A 11 2.15 3.21 -10.57
CA HIS A 11 1.10 3.06 -9.57
C HIS A 11 0.90 4.32 -8.71
N ALA A 12 1.84 5.28 -8.75
CA ALA A 12 1.86 6.41 -7.80
C ALA A 12 0.54 7.20 -7.74
N PRO A 13 -0.09 7.62 -8.85
CA PRO A 13 -1.36 8.34 -8.75
C PRO A 13 -2.46 7.54 -8.09
N ALA A 14 -2.56 6.24 -8.40
CA ALA A 14 -3.58 5.38 -7.83
C ALA A 14 -3.33 5.11 -6.33
N VAL A 15 -2.05 5.00 -5.93
CA VAL A 15 -1.68 4.85 -4.51
C VAL A 15 -2.03 6.10 -3.72
N LEU A 16 -1.73 7.28 -4.27
CA LEU A 16 -2.09 8.55 -3.61
C LEU A 16 -3.61 8.66 -3.45
N ALA A 17 -4.37 8.35 -4.49
CA ALA A 17 -5.83 8.36 -4.45
C ALA A 17 -6.35 7.40 -3.36
N PHE A 18 -5.76 6.22 -3.25
CA PHE A 18 -6.11 5.23 -2.22
C PHE A 18 -5.88 5.77 -0.81
N GLU A 19 -4.72 6.39 -0.56
CA GLU A 19 -4.39 6.93 0.77
C GLU A 19 -5.32 8.10 1.13
N LEU A 20 -5.62 8.98 0.16
CA LEU A 20 -6.52 10.11 0.40
C LEU A 20 -7.97 9.64 0.63
N ALA A 21 -8.46 8.74 -0.19
CA ALA A 21 -9.84 8.27 -0.10
C ALA A 21 -10.11 7.51 1.21
N ASN A 22 -9.10 6.85 1.76
CA ASN A 22 -9.24 6.03 2.97
C ASN A 22 -8.59 6.67 4.21
N ARG A 23 -8.15 7.92 4.13
CA ARG A 23 -7.43 8.58 5.22
C ARG A 23 -8.21 8.55 6.53
N ALA A 24 -9.48 8.95 6.49
CA ALA A 24 -10.34 8.98 7.68
C ALA A 24 -10.60 7.57 8.21
N TYR A 25 -10.82 6.61 7.31
CA TYR A 25 -11.06 5.22 7.69
C TYR A 25 -9.83 4.64 8.40
N PHE A 26 -8.63 4.81 7.84
CA PHE A 26 -7.42 4.30 8.46
C PHE A 26 -7.14 4.95 9.81
N ALA A 27 -7.47 6.22 9.97
CA ALA A 27 -7.25 6.95 11.23
C ALA A 27 -8.10 6.40 12.39
N THR A 28 -9.10 5.57 12.11
CA THR A 28 -9.91 4.95 13.17
C THR A 28 -9.17 3.84 13.92
N PHE A 29 -8.09 3.29 13.36
CA PHE A 29 -7.38 2.17 14.00
C PHE A 29 -5.85 2.26 13.91
N VAL A 30 -5.31 3.19 13.15
CA VAL A 30 -3.86 3.47 13.12
C VAL A 30 -3.67 4.99 13.13
N SER A 31 -2.48 5.45 13.51
CA SER A 31 -2.17 6.88 13.46
C SER A 31 -2.25 7.38 12.03
N ASP A 32 -2.87 8.57 11.86
CA ASP A 32 -2.90 9.22 10.55
C ASP A 32 -1.46 9.53 10.10
N ARG A 33 -1.21 9.46 8.80
CA ARG A 33 0.13 9.72 8.24
C ARG A 33 0.56 11.18 8.40
N GLY A 34 -0.41 12.09 8.54
CA GLY A 34 -0.15 13.52 8.67
C GLY A 34 -0.05 14.22 7.31
N ASP A 35 -0.21 15.53 7.32
CA ASP A 35 -0.22 16.34 6.09
C ASP A 35 1.13 16.29 5.36
N ALA A 36 2.24 16.21 6.10
CA ALA A 36 3.58 16.14 5.50
C ALA A 36 3.75 14.92 4.59
N PHE A 37 3.13 13.80 4.93
CA PHE A 37 3.16 12.61 4.07
C PHE A 37 2.57 12.93 2.69
N PHE A 38 1.43 13.60 2.67
CA PHE A 38 0.75 13.94 1.42
C PHE A 38 1.47 15.04 0.64
N ASP A 39 2.03 16.03 1.35
CA ASP A 39 2.79 17.11 0.74
C ASP A 39 4.07 16.62 0.07
N HIS A 40 4.69 15.58 0.61
CA HIS A 40 5.95 15.02 0.13
C HIS A 40 5.78 13.62 -0.47
N PHE A 41 4.58 13.30 -0.91
CA PHE A 41 4.24 11.95 -1.40
C PHE A 41 5.20 11.45 -2.48
N THR A 42 5.48 12.28 -3.49
CA THR A 42 6.35 11.87 -4.61
C THR A 42 7.74 11.49 -4.15
N GLU A 43 8.32 12.27 -3.24
CA GLU A 43 9.66 12.00 -2.69
C GLU A 43 9.68 10.71 -1.89
N GLN A 44 8.68 10.52 -1.04
CA GLN A 44 8.56 9.31 -0.21
C GLN A 44 8.31 8.07 -1.05
N TYR A 45 7.49 8.20 -2.09
CA TYR A 45 7.21 7.10 -3.01
C TYR A 45 8.47 6.67 -3.75
N SER A 46 9.28 7.63 -4.22
CA SER A 46 10.56 7.35 -4.86
C SER A 46 11.51 6.62 -3.92
N ALA A 47 11.53 6.98 -2.63
CA ALA A 47 12.33 6.31 -1.63
C ALA A 47 11.90 4.84 -1.44
N LEU A 48 10.60 4.56 -1.45
CA LEU A 48 10.09 3.20 -1.36
C LEU A 48 10.55 2.35 -2.55
N LEU A 49 10.48 2.91 -3.76
CA LEU A 49 10.94 2.20 -4.95
C LEU A 49 12.44 1.91 -4.88
N ALA A 50 13.22 2.84 -4.35
CA ALA A 50 14.66 2.65 -4.18
C ALA A 50 14.96 1.53 -3.18
N GLU A 51 14.23 1.46 -2.07
CA GLU A 51 14.37 0.38 -1.09
C GLU A 51 14.06 -0.98 -1.71
N GLN A 52 13.00 -1.04 -2.52
CA GLN A 52 12.62 -2.27 -3.21
C GLN A 52 13.68 -2.69 -4.22
N GLU A 53 14.24 -1.74 -4.97
CA GLU A 53 15.33 -1.98 -5.90
C GLU A 53 16.57 -2.53 -5.20
N ALA A 54 16.85 -2.05 -3.99
CA ALA A 54 17.96 -2.53 -3.18
C ALA A 54 17.76 -3.95 -2.65
N GLY A 55 16.53 -4.49 -2.75
CA GLY A 55 16.24 -5.86 -2.36
C GLY A 55 15.97 -6.07 -0.87
N THR A 56 15.79 -4.99 -0.10
CA THR A 56 15.56 -5.09 1.35
C THR A 56 14.10 -5.26 1.71
N CYS A 57 13.19 -5.04 0.76
CA CYS A 57 11.75 -5.16 0.99
C CYS A 57 11.02 -5.42 -0.33
N VAL A 58 9.79 -5.88 -0.22
CA VAL A 58 8.89 -6.06 -1.36
C VAL A 58 7.60 -5.32 -1.05
N PHE A 59 7.22 -4.41 -1.93
CA PHE A 59 5.96 -3.69 -1.84
C PHE A 59 5.03 -4.17 -2.94
N SER A 60 3.76 -4.40 -2.59
CA SER A 60 2.75 -4.86 -3.54
C SER A 60 1.48 -4.06 -3.38
N VAL A 61 0.70 -3.96 -4.45
CA VAL A 61 -0.60 -3.32 -4.44
C VAL A 61 -1.64 -4.28 -5.01
N LEU A 62 -2.83 -4.26 -4.42
CA LEU A 62 -3.99 -4.98 -4.96
C LEU A 62 -4.73 -4.00 -5.86
N VAL A 63 -4.80 -4.30 -7.15
CA VAL A 63 -5.36 -3.41 -8.17
C VAL A 63 -6.66 -3.99 -8.67
N GLY A 64 -7.73 -3.20 -8.64
CA GLY A 64 -9.01 -3.58 -9.20
C GLY A 64 -9.02 -3.50 -10.72
N GLU A 65 -10.07 -4.02 -11.33
CA GLU A 65 -10.21 -4.06 -12.80
C GLU A 65 -10.17 -2.67 -13.44
N ASP A 66 -10.60 -1.65 -12.70
CA ASP A 66 -10.59 -0.26 -13.15
C ASP A 66 -9.27 0.47 -12.89
N GLY A 67 -8.25 -0.23 -12.40
CA GLY A 67 -6.97 0.35 -12.08
C GLY A 67 -6.89 1.00 -10.70
N THR A 68 -7.97 0.95 -9.92
CA THR A 68 -8.01 1.51 -8.57
C THR A 68 -7.22 0.62 -7.60
N VAL A 69 -6.40 1.22 -6.75
CA VAL A 69 -5.71 0.48 -5.69
C VAL A 69 -6.70 0.18 -4.57
N LEU A 70 -6.79 -1.08 -4.19
CA LEU A 70 -7.68 -1.57 -3.12
C LEU A 70 -6.92 -1.93 -1.86
N GLY A 71 -5.63 -2.13 -1.94
CA GLY A 71 -4.81 -2.47 -0.78
C GLY A 71 -3.33 -2.32 -1.07
N ARG A 72 -2.55 -2.19 0.01
CA ARG A 72 -1.09 -2.11 -0.04
C ARG A 72 -0.53 -3.13 0.92
N PHE A 73 0.50 -3.83 0.48
CA PHE A 73 1.14 -4.90 1.25
C PHE A 73 2.64 -4.70 1.22
N ASN A 74 3.25 -4.61 2.40
CA ASN A 74 4.68 -4.36 2.53
C ASN A 74 5.31 -5.53 3.24
N LEU A 75 6.26 -6.19 2.60
CA LEU A 75 7.02 -7.28 3.20
C LEU A 75 8.45 -6.79 3.39
N TYR A 76 8.89 -6.71 4.62
CA TYR A 76 10.24 -6.31 4.98
C TYR A 76 11.07 -7.54 5.31
N ASP A 77 12.18 -7.71 4.58
CA ASP A 77 13.10 -8.82 4.80
C ASP A 77 14.10 -8.44 5.88
N LEU A 78 14.04 -9.10 7.02
CA LEU A 78 14.92 -8.83 8.13
C LEU A 78 16.18 -9.70 8.03
N LYS A 79 17.30 -9.14 8.51
CA LYS A 79 18.62 -9.75 8.36
C LYS A 79 18.78 -11.13 8.98
N ASP A 80 17.94 -11.49 9.93
CA ASP A 80 17.98 -12.78 10.63
C ASP A 80 17.12 -13.85 9.94
N GLY A 81 16.66 -13.58 8.72
CA GLY A 81 15.84 -14.52 7.96
C GLY A 81 14.35 -14.45 8.27
N THR A 82 13.92 -13.51 9.10
CA THR A 82 12.50 -13.28 9.35
C THR A 82 11.97 -12.21 8.41
N ALA A 83 10.65 -12.16 8.25
CA ALA A 83 10.00 -11.15 7.44
C ALA A 83 8.83 -10.57 8.22
N GLU A 84 8.58 -9.27 8.04
CA GLU A 84 7.46 -8.59 8.67
C GLU A 84 6.49 -8.12 7.59
N LEU A 85 5.21 -8.45 7.76
CA LEU A 85 4.15 -8.06 6.84
C LEU A 85 3.34 -6.91 7.41
N GLY A 86 3.30 -5.79 6.69
CA GLY A 86 2.37 -4.70 6.95
C GLY A 86 1.36 -4.59 5.83
N TYR A 87 0.13 -4.16 6.13
CA TYR A 87 -0.87 -4.02 5.09
C TYR A 87 -1.91 -2.96 5.43
N ARG A 88 -2.54 -2.42 4.38
CA ARG A 88 -3.71 -1.55 4.46
C ARG A 88 -4.68 -1.96 3.36
N VAL A 89 -5.97 -2.02 3.67
CA VAL A 89 -7.02 -2.40 2.72
C VAL A 89 -8.11 -1.36 2.73
N ALA A 90 -8.57 -0.94 1.55
CA ALA A 90 -9.63 0.05 1.41
C ALA A 90 -10.92 -0.42 2.08
N GLN A 91 -11.63 0.50 2.73
CA GLN A 91 -12.89 0.21 3.40
C GLN A 91 -13.90 -0.46 2.45
N ARG A 92 -13.99 0.03 1.22
CA ARG A 92 -14.94 -0.53 0.24
C ARG A 92 -14.62 -1.98 -0.13
N ALA A 93 -13.35 -2.39 -0.06
CA ALA A 93 -12.95 -3.77 -0.35
C ALA A 93 -13.42 -4.72 0.74
N TRP A 94 -13.31 -4.30 2.01
CA TRP A 94 -13.86 -5.05 3.13
C TRP A 94 -15.37 -5.17 3.02
N SER A 95 -16.05 -4.07 2.69
CA SER A 95 -17.51 -4.01 2.59
C SER A 95 -18.07 -4.92 1.51
N ARG A 96 -17.30 -5.17 0.45
CA ARG A 96 -17.71 -6.03 -0.65
C ARG A 96 -17.50 -7.51 -0.37
N GLY A 97 -16.89 -7.84 0.76
CA GLY A 97 -16.65 -9.23 1.10
C GLY A 97 -15.77 -9.94 0.08
N LEU A 98 -14.70 -9.31 -0.35
CA LEU A 98 -13.76 -9.93 -1.29
C LEU A 98 -13.33 -11.30 -0.75
N PRO A 99 -13.12 -12.30 -1.62
CA PRO A 99 -12.70 -13.63 -1.17
C PRO A 99 -11.33 -13.61 -0.52
N TRP A 100 -10.56 -12.59 -0.81
CA TRP A 100 -9.23 -12.39 -0.27
C TRP A 100 -9.31 -11.72 1.12
N ARG A 101 -8.48 -12.17 2.07
CA ARG A 101 -8.40 -11.59 3.41
C ARG A 101 -6.93 -11.49 3.80
N PRO A 102 -6.51 -10.39 4.46
CA PRO A 102 -5.17 -10.35 5.06
C PRO A 102 -5.11 -11.36 6.21
N ALA A 103 -3.95 -11.94 6.36
CA ALA A 103 -3.72 -12.93 7.40
C ALA A 103 -3.76 -12.31 8.81
#